data_9384eb736f2353f028b3ca7be7a1a7d4
#
_entry.id   9384eb736f2353f028b3ca7be7a1a7d4
#
_cell.length_a   1.000
_cell.length_b   1.000
_cell.length_c   1.000
_cell.angle_alpha   90.00
_cell.angle_beta   90.00
_cell.angle_gamma   90.00
#
_symmetry.space_group_name_H-M   'P 1'
#
loop_
_entity.id
_entity.type
_entity.pdbx_description
1 polymer ?
#
loop_
_entity_poly.entity_id
_entity_poly.type
_entity_poly.pdbx_seq_one_letter_code
_entity_poly.pdbx_strand_id
1 'polypeptide(L)'
;MDRLRQRADFLAVANGARVSSAAFSLQSRARCDQGPIRVGFTVTKKNGTATERNRIRRRLREVVKRLDVIYLRPHHDYVLVGRREALTRDFAVMLDDLRSALKRLDRPAKPRSIPT
;
A
#
# COMPACT_ATOMS: atom_id res chain seq x y z
N MET A 1 5.48 13.89 -0.15
CA MET A 1 4.63 12.75 0.28
C MET A 1 4.58 12.67 1.78
N ASP A 2 3.41 12.58 2.32
CA ASP A 2 3.20 12.63 3.76
C ASP A 2 2.93 11.26 4.36
N ARG A 3 2.91 11.16 5.68
CA ARG A 3 2.67 9.89 6.35
C ARG A 3 1.27 9.85 6.94
N LEU A 4 0.59 8.73 6.74
CA LEU A 4 -0.70 8.49 7.35
C LEU A 4 -0.48 8.09 8.81
N ARG A 5 -1.18 8.72 9.74
CA ARG A 5 -0.98 8.46 11.17
C ARG A 5 -2.26 8.19 11.94
N GLN A 6 -3.38 8.72 11.49
CA GLN A 6 -4.63 8.63 12.23
C GLN A 6 -5.36 7.32 11.95
N ARG A 7 -5.88 6.69 13.01
CA ARG A 7 -6.62 5.45 12.85
C ARG A 7 -7.82 5.62 11.90
N ALA A 8 -8.50 6.76 11.98
CA ALA A 8 -9.65 7.02 11.12
C ALA A 8 -9.26 7.01 9.64
N ASP A 9 -8.07 7.53 9.32
CA ASP A 9 -7.59 7.54 7.94
C ASP A 9 -7.29 6.14 7.44
N PHE A 10 -6.69 5.29 8.29
CA PHE A 10 -6.42 3.90 7.92
C PHE A 10 -7.73 3.16 7.65
N LEU A 11 -8.73 3.37 8.48
CA LEU A 11 -10.03 2.74 8.29
C LEU A 11 -10.71 3.21 7.01
N ALA A 12 -10.59 4.48 6.69
CA ALA A 12 -11.16 5.03 5.47
C ALA A 12 -10.50 4.42 4.23
N VAL A 13 -9.18 4.26 4.26
CA VAL A 13 -8.44 3.67 3.15
C VAL A 13 -8.78 2.18 3.00
N ALA A 14 -9.02 1.49 4.12
CA ALA A 14 -9.37 0.08 4.07
C ALA A 14 -10.69 -0.19 3.34
N ASN A 15 -11.55 0.82 3.24
CA ASN A 15 -12.80 0.70 2.52
C ASN A 15 -12.67 1.06 1.03
N GLY A 16 -11.48 1.43 0.59
CA GLY A 16 -11.23 1.78 -0.81
C GLY A 16 -10.77 0.59 -1.64
N ALA A 17 -10.05 0.86 -2.70
CA ALA A 17 -9.53 -0.17 -3.58
C ALA A 17 -8.43 -0.98 -2.89
N ARG A 18 -8.28 -2.23 -3.30
CA ARG A 18 -7.31 -3.14 -2.68
C ARG A 18 -6.71 -4.09 -3.71
N VAL A 19 -5.42 -4.32 -3.60
CA VAL A 19 -4.71 -5.32 -4.39
C VAL A 19 -3.77 -6.08 -3.47
N SER A 20 -3.73 -7.40 -3.58
CA SER A 20 -2.85 -8.23 -2.75
C SER A 20 -1.59 -8.62 -3.50
N SER A 21 -0.49 -8.66 -2.79
CA SER A 21 0.80 -9.19 -3.25
C SER A 21 1.35 -10.16 -2.22
N ALA A 22 2.48 -10.80 -2.51
CA ALA A 22 3.05 -11.78 -1.59
C ALA A 22 3.48 -11.17 -0.26
N ALA A 23 4.13 -10.01 -0.31
CA ALA A 23 4.69 -9.40 0.89
C ALA A 23 3.77 -8.39 1.56
N PHE A 24 2.69 -7.98 0.90
CA PHE A 24 1.80 -6.96 1.43
C PHE A 24 0.48 -6.90 0.66
N SER A 25 -0.52 -6.25 1.27
CA SER A 25 -1.71 -5.81 0.54
C SER A 25 -1.61 -4.31 0.37
N LEU A 26 -1.98 -3.81 -0.77
CA LEU A 26 -1.98 -2.37 -1.04
C LEU A 26 -3.41 -1.89 -1.10
N GLN A 27 -3.71 -0.85 -0.31
CA GLN A 27 -5.03 -0.24 -0.27
C GLN A 27 -4.89 1.21 -0.71
N SER A 28 -5.89 1.76 -1.36
CA SER A 28 -5.88 3.16 -1.73
C SER A 28 -7.25 3.79 -1.68
N ARG A 29 -7.26 5.11 -1.50
CA ARG A 29 -8.49 5.89 -1.46
C ARG A 29 -8.21 7.26 -2.05
N ALA A 30 -9.07 7.70 -2.96
CA ALA A 30 -9.02 9.06 -3.45
C ALA A 30 -9.64 9.98 -2.39
N ARG A 31 -8.97 11.08 -2.08
CA ARG A 31 -9.52 12.08 -1.17
C ARG A 31 -10.15 13.19 -1.99
N CYS A 32 -11.12 13.86 -1.37
CA CYS A 32 -11.79 14.98 -2.04
C CYS A 32 -11.16 16.32 -1.61
N ASP A 33 -9.84 16.38 -1.49
CA ASP A 33 -9.15 17.59 -1.09
C ASP A 33 -7.89 17.80 -1.92
N GLN A 34 -7.16 18.86 -1.64
CA GLN A 34 -5.94 19.20 -2.37
C GLN A 34 -4.69 18.80 -1.59
N GLY A 35 -4.82 17.95 -0.59
CA GLY A 35 -3.70 17.56 0.24
C GLY A 35 -2.67 16.70 -0.48
N PRO A 36 -1.52 16.47 0.15
CA PRO A 36 -0.46 15.68 -0.46
C PRO A 36 -0.80 14.19 -0.47
N ILE A 37 -0.05 13.42 -1.24
CA ILE A 37 -0.12 11.96 -1.20
C ILE A 37 0.30 11.54 0.20
N ARG A 38 -0.45 10.64 0.82
CA ARG A 38 -0.11 10.13 2.14
C ARG A 38 0.03 8.62 2.07
N VAL A 39 1.01 8.08 2.77
CA VAL A 39 1.26 6.64 2.78
C VAL A 39 1.35 6.15 4.23
N GLY A 40 0.67 5.07 4.52
CA GLY A 40 0.72 4.45 5.85
C GLY A 40 1.14 3.00 5.77
N PHE A 41 1.67 2.49 6.87
CA PHE A 41 2.13 1.12 6.96
C PHE A 41 1.52 0.49 8.20
N THR A 42 0.99 -0.71 8.06
CA THR A 42 0.45 -1.44 9.19
C THR A 42 0.79 -2.91 9.07
N VAL A 43 0.99 -3.57 10.20
CA VAL A 43 1.28 -4.99 10.23
C VAL A 43 0.54 -5.57 11.42
N THR A 44 -0.30 -6.58 11.20
CA THR A 44 -1.08 -7.17 12.28
C THR A 44 -0.21 -8.08 13.14
N LYS A 45 -0.66 -8.31 14.37
CA LYS A 45 0.09 -9.11 15.33
C LYS A 45 0.36 -10.53 14.86
N LYS A 46 -0.51 -11.09 14.06
CA LYS A 46 -0.33 -12.47 13.60
C LYS A 46 0.83 -12.63 12.61
N ASN A 47 1.41 -11.55 12.15
CA ASN A 47 2.52 -11.62 11.19
C ASN A 47 3.89 -11.63 11.86
N GLY A 48 3.94 -11.75 13.18
CA GLY A 48 5.20 -11.91 13.87
C GLY A 48 5.28 -11.15 15.19
N THR A 49 6.44 -11.22 15.81
CA THR A 49 6.73 -10.51 17.06
C THR A 49 6.79 -9.00 16.80
N ALA A 50 6.83 -8.20 17.85
CA ALA A 50 6.94 -6.75 17.71
C ALA A 50 8.19 -6.37 16.91
N THR A 51 9.31 -7.05 17.16
CA THR A 51 10.57 -6.79 16.44
C THR A 51 10.41 -7.13 14.95
N GLU A 52 9.79 -8.27 14.65
CA GLU A 52 9.57 -8.68 13.27
C GLU A 52 8.64 -7.71 12.55
N ARG A 53 7.56 -7.29 13.21
CA ARG A 53 6.63 -6.33 12.62
C ARG A 53 7.29 -4.99 12.33
N ASN A 54 8.18 -4.53 13.21
CA ASN A 54 8.91 -3.30 12.98
C ASN A 54 9.85 -3.44 11.78
N ARG A 55 10.46 -4.62 11.62
CA ARG A 55 11.32 -4.89 10.47
C ARG A 55 10.52 -4.87 9.18
N ILE A 56 9.34 -5.48 9.18
CA ILE A 56 8.44 -5.47 8.02
C ILE A 56 8.12 -4.02 7.63
N ARG A 57 7.71 -3.18 8.60
CA ARG A 57 7.40 -1.78 8.32
C ARG A 57 8.60 -1.04 7.73
N ARG A 58 9.79 -1.27 8.28
CA ARG A 58 10.99 -0.60 7.79
C ARG A 58 11.31 -1.02 6.36
N ARG A 59 11.20 -2.29 6.07
CA ARG A 59 11.47 -2.78 4.72
C ARG A 59 10.47 -2.23 3.71
N LEU A 60 9.18 -2.21 4.06
CA LEU A 60 8.16 -1.65 3.17
C LEU A 60 8.35 -0.15 2.98
N ARG A 61 8.73 0.56 4.03
CA ARG A 61 9.00 1.99 3.94
C ARG A 61 10.16 2.26 2.98
N GLU A 62 11.18 1.43 3.04
CA GLU A 62 12.33 1.56 2.15
C GLU A 62 11.95 1.29 0.69
N VAL A 63 11.08 0.32 0.46
CA VAL A 63 10.57 0.03 -0.89
C VAL A 63 9.83 1.25 -1.45
N VAL A 64 8.99 1.87 -0.64
CA VAL A 64 8.24 3.06 -1.07
C VAL A 64 9.18 4.22 -1.36
N LYS A 65 10.25 4.38 -0.57
CA LYS A 65 11.21 5.44 -0.82
C LYS A 65 11.90 5.29 -2.16
N ARG A 66 12.06 4.07 -2.64
CA ARG A 66 12.72 3.81 -3.91
C ARG A 66 11.77 3.85 -5.09
N LEU A 67 10.47 3.96 -4.82
CA LEU A 67 9.47 4.02 -5.86
C LEU A 67 9.45 5.41 -6.47
N ASP A 68 9.34 5.48 -7.80
CA ASP A 68 9.19 6.75 -8.47
C ASP A 68 7.79 7.27 -8.17
N VAL A 69 7.68 8.50 -7.71
CA VAL A 69 6.42 9.09 -7.29
C VAL A 69 5.40 9.18 -8.42
N ILE A 70 5.82 9.07 -9.66
CA ILE A 70 4.86 9.13 -10.76
C ILE A 70 3.89 7.94 -10.75
N TYR A 71 4.22 6.87 -10.03
CA TYR A 71 3.31 5.73 -9.90
C TYR A 71 2.18 6.01 -8.90
N LEU A 72 2.27 7.08 -8.13
CA LEU A 72 1.27 7.43 -7.13
C LEU A 72 0.38 8.56 -7.65
N ARG A 73 -0.91 8.44 -7.42
CA ARG A 73 -1.85 9.47 -7.85
C ARG A 73 -1.92 10.61 -6.84
N PRO A 74 -2.00 11.86 -7.32
CA PRO A 74 -2.11 12.99 -6.39
C PRO A 74 -3.40 12.90 -5.58
N HIS A 75 -3.37 13.46 -4.39
CA HIS A 75 -4.53 13.50 -3.49
C HIS A 75 -5.11 12.15 -3.10
N HIS A 76 -4.27 11.12 -3.14
CA HIS A 76 -4.66 9.78 -2.70
C HIS A 76 -3.96 9.40 -1.42
N ASP A 77 -4.61 8.54 -0.65
CA ASP A 77 -3.99 7.88 0.50
C ASP A 77 -3.73 6.43 0.11
N TYR A 78 -2.58 5.93 0.52
CA TYR A 78 -2.20 4.54 0.29
C TYR A 78 -1.81 3.89 1.61
N VAL A 79 -2.17 2.62 1.78
CA VAL A 79 -1.75 1.85 2.95
C VAL A 79 -1.17 0.53 2.48
N LEU A 80 0.02 0.21 2.98
CA LEU A 80 0.60 -1.10 2.77
C LEU A 80 0.39 -1.90 4.05
N VAL A 81 -0.36 -3.00 3.93
CA VAL A 81 -0.60 -3.91 5.04
C VAL A 81 0.43 -5.02 4.91
N GLY A 82 1.45 -5.00 5.74
CA GLY A 82 2.58 -5.92 5.62
C GLY A 82 2.23 -7.34 5.98
N ARG A 83 2.89 -8.28 5.31
CA ARG A 83 2.79 -9.69 5.58
C ARG A 83 4.15 -10.23 5.98
N ARG A 84 4.16 -11.37 6.64
CA ARG A 84 5.40 -11.97 7.10
C ARG A 84 6.43 -12.17 6.00
N GLU A 85 5.99 -12.45 4.78
CA GLU A 85 6.91 -12.65 3.66
C GLU A 85 7.78 -11.43 3.38
N ALA A 86 7.38 -10.26 3.82
CA ALA A 86 8.19 -9.06 3.65
C ALA A 86 9.52 -9.13 4.41
N LEU A 87 9.64 -10.04 5.40
CA LEU A 87 10.88 -10.19 6.15
C LEU A 87 12.02 -10.73 5.30
N THR A 88 11.71 -11.58 4.34
CA THR A 88 12.75 -12.29 3.58
C THR A 88 12.70 -12.04 2.08
N ARG A 89 11.64 -11.41 1.58
CA ARG A 89 11.52 -11.21 0.16
C ARG A 89 12.53 -10.17 -0.33
N ASP A 90 13.12 -10.39 -1.48
CA ASP A 90 14.12 -9.49 -2.03
C ASP A 90 13.56 -8.09 -2.29
N PHE A 91 14.34 -7.05 -2.00
CA PHE A 91 13.89 -5.67 -2.17
C PHE A 91 13.51 -5.35 -3.62
N ALA A 92 14.32 -5.78 -4.57
CA ALA A 92 14.02 -5.50 -5.98
C ALA A 92 12.69 -6.15 -6.38
N VAL A 93 12.44 -7.36 -5.89
CA VAL A 93 11.20 -8.07 -6.16
C VAL A 93 10.01 -7.36 -5.51
N MET A 94 10.16 -6.90 -4.27
CA MET A 94 9.09 -6.17 -3.61
C MET A 94 8.79 -4.85 -4.32
N LEU A 95 9.81 -4.18 -4.84
CA LEU A 95 9.62 -2.94 -5.58
C LEU A 95 8.82 -3.20 -6.87
N ASP A 96 9.14 -4.30 -7.58
CA ASP A 96 8.38 -4.69 -8.75
C ASP A 96 6.95 -5.08 -8.38
N ASP A 97 6.76 -5.76 -7.25
CA ASP A 97 5.43 -6.10 -6.75
C ASP A 97 4.61 -4.84 -6.49
N LEU A 98 5.24 -3.81 -5.93
CA LEU A 98 4.55 -2.56 -5.65
C LEU A 98 4.16 -1.83 -6.94
N ARG A 99 5.07 -1.78 -7.92
CA ARG A 99 4.75 -1.18 -9.21
C ARG A 99 3.59 -1.89 -9.87
N SER A 100 3.62 -3.21 -9.85
CA SER A 100 2.56 -4.03 -10.44
C SER A 100 1.23 -3.83 -9.73
N ALA A 101 1.25 -3.76 -8.40
CA ALA A 101 0.05 -3.53 -7.60
C ALA A 101 -0.56 -2.17 -7.90
N LEU A 102 0.28 -1.13 -8.02
CA LEU A 102 -0.20 0.21 -8.34
C LEU A 102 -0.84 0.26 -9.73
N LYS A 103 -0.25 -0.44 -10.68
CA LYS A 103 -0.84 -0.50 -12.02
C LYS A 103 -2.20 -1.19 -11.99
N ARG A 104 -2.35 -2.23 -11.19
CA ARG A 104 -3.64 -2.92 -11.07
C ARG A 104 -4.70 -2.04 -10.39
N LEU A 105 -4.29 -1.23 -9.42
CA LEU A 105 -5.21 -0.29 -8.79
C LEU A 105 -5.67 0.79 -9.74
N ASP A 106 -4.79 1.20 -10.66
CA ASP A 106 -5.12 2.26 -11.60
C ASP A 106 -6.01 1.80 -12.73
N ARG A 107 -6.18 0.51 -12.92
CA ARG A 107 -7.06 0.04 -13.95
C ARG A 107 -8.47 0.42 -13.57
N PRO A 108 -9.23 0.93 -14.48
CA PRO A 108 -10.62 1.21 -14.24
C PRO A 108 -11.22 -0.11 -13.88
N ALA A 109 -12.01 -0.07 -12.91
CA ALA A 109 -12.62 -1.25 -12.44
C ALA A 109 -13.32 -1.83 -13.60
N LYS A 110 -12.95 -3.01 -14.02
CA LYS A 110 -13.55 -3.63 -15.01
C LYS A 110 -14.91 -3.76 -14.60
N PRO A 111 -15.78 -3.22 -15.21
CA PRO A 111 -17.11 -3.26 -14.81
C PRO A 111 -17.49 -4.62 -14.98
N ARG A 112 -17.30 -5.36 -14.11
CA ARG A 112 -17.60 -6.61 -14.16
C ARG A 112 -18.90 -6.77 -14.66
N SER A 113 -19.55 -5.93 -14.72
CA SER A 113 -20.75 -6.13 -15.12
C SER A 113 -21.01 -5.69 -16.38
N ILE A 114 -20.49 -5.39 -17.02
CA ILE A 114 -20.69 -4.87 -18.12
C ILE A 114 -21.11 -5.51 -18.81
N PRO A 115 -21.69 -5.60 -18.97
CA PRO A 115 -21.99 -6.28 -19.60
C PRO A 115 -22.26 -5.85 -20.45
N THR A 116 -22.22 -5.72 -20.79
CA THR A 116 -22.49 -5.56 -21.58
C THR A 116 -22.92 -5.56 -22.04
#